data_2597a0fea2659759af451d2da6e5d273
#
_entry.id   2597a0fea2659759af451d2da6e5d273
#
_cell.length_a   1.000
_cell.length_b   1.000
_cell.length_c   1.000
_cell.angle_alpha   90.00
_cell.angle_beta   90.00
_cell.angle_gamma   90.00
#
_symmetry.space_group_name_H-M   'P 1'
#
loop_
_entity.id
_entity.type
_entity.pdbx_description
1 polymer ?
#
loop_
_entity_poly.entity_id
_entity_poly.type
_entity_poly.pdbx_seq_one_letter_code
_entity_poly.pdbx_strand_id
1 'polypeptide(L)'
;MSSKAAIPIAIVGMGAIFPGRGDVTGFWRDVFEGRDLLSDVPASHWLVEDYYDSDPLAKDKTYGRRGGFIDPVAFDPLTFGIPPKTMEGTDTAQLLALVAAYATLQDIERDSEGRIDKSRTSVILGVASATELTAHMAGRLQRPVWVNAMREAGLPESEVLDLAKRIENHYVEWQEATFPGLLGNVVAGRIANRFDLGGSNMVTDAACASSLSALSIALHELRAGDSDTVLTGGVDALNDILMYMCFSKTPALSPTGDCRPFSNAADGTMLGEGVGMLALRRLEDAERDGNTIHAVIRGLGGGSDGKGTAIYAPVPEGQARALKRAYDQAGYGPEAIDLMEGHGTGTKAGDKAELDGLHLVFGDVESDDPWCALGSVKSQMGHSKAAAGAASLVKVVNALSRKILPPTAKVEEPADVIKDSGVFYLNTEARPWITTKKRPRRASVSSFGFGGSNYHVTLEEYVGKTALRPYRVFPAELFLFSADSPDALAAAIEASASGVDDASLAHAASQTHAGFEAKAPARAAIIAETADDLKAKSESLASQIRAGEVGIRPFKADCFASLDAPVDGKIAFMFSGQGSQYVGMGSDLAMAFPEARAVWDQAASHKRTGKLRLDKLSFPPAAFDQV
;
A
#
# COMPACT_ATOMS: atom_id res chain seq x y z
N MET A 1 -28.39 14.64 21.58
CA MET A 1 -29.07 13.78 20.58
C MET A 1 -28.12 12.65 20.25
N SER A 2 -28.45 11.39 20.56
CA SER A 2 -27.65 10.24 20.14
C SER A 2 -27.63 10.23 18.61
N SER A 3 -26.49 10.53 17.98
CA SER A 3 -26.37 10.44 16.53
C SER A 3 -26.53 8.96 16.15
N LYS A 4 -27.50 8.66 15.30
CA LYS A 4 -27.63 7.32 14.75
C LYS A 4 -26.36 7.05 13.94
N ALA A 5 -25.67 5.93 14.20
CA ALA A 5 -24.48 5.55 13.45
C ALA A 5 -24.78 5.56 11.94
N ALA A 6 -23.81 5.98 11.15
CA ALA A 6 -23.97 6.04 9.70
C ALA A 6 -24.10 4.63 9.09
N ILE A 7 -24.78 4.54 7.92
CA ILE A 7 -24.86 3.28 7.15
C ILE A 7 -23.45 2.78 6.86
N PRO A 8 -23.11 1.54 7.28
CA PRO A 8 -21.79 0.97 7.04
C PRO A 8 -21.59 0.68 5.53
N ILE A 9 -20.36 0.88 5.07
CA ILE A 9 -20.01 0.67 3.66
C ILE A 9 -18.93 -0.41 3.56
N ALA A 10 -19.21 -1.45 2.78
CA ALA A 10 -18.28 -2.53 2.50
C ALA A 10 -17.28 -2.14 1.40
N ILE A 11 -16.02 -2.52 1.58
CA ILE A 11 -15.00 -2.53 0.53
C ILE A 11 -15.04 -3.93 -0.08
N VAL A 12 -15.42 -4.01 -1.36
CA VAL A 12 -15.69 -5.26 -2.07
C VAL A 12 -14.70 -5.54 -3.22
N GLY A 13 -13.74 -4.64 -3.45
CA GLY A 13 -12.66 -4.83 -4.41
C GLY A 13 -11.58 -3.80 -4.25
N MET A 14 -10.36 -4.13 -4.66
CA MET A 14 -9.19 -3.27 -4.63
C MET A 14 -8.33 -3.47 -5.87
N GLY A 15 -7.76 -2.38 -6.38
CA GLY A 15 -6.74 -2.36 -7.41
C GLY A 15 -5.69 -1.31 -7.07
N ALA A 16 -4.42 -1.62 -7.32
CA ALA A 16 -3.35 -0.69 -7.00
C ALA A 16 -2.16 -0.85 -7.94
N ILE A 17 -1.44 0.25 -8.12
CA ILE A 17 -0.13 0.32 -8.75
C ILE A 17 0.71 1.26 -7.87
N PHE A 18 1.66 0.70 -7.16
CA PHE A 18 2.59 1.45 -6.29
C PHE A 18 4.03 1.05 -6.61
N PRO A 19 5.04 1.82 -6.16
CA PRO A 19 6.45 1.42 -6.26
C PRO A 19 6.68 0.01 -5.74
N GLY A 20 7.63 -0.71 -6.32
CA GLY A 20 7.97 -2.09 -5.97
C GLY A 20 7.14 -3.11 -6.74
N ARG A 21 6.54 -4.08 -6.05
CA ARG A 21 5.85 -5.23 -6.70
C ARG A 21 4.52 -4.92 -7.39
N GLY A 22 4.12 -3.68 -7.46
CA GLY A 22 3.10 -3.14 -8.38
C GLY A 22 1.64 -3.38 -8.00
N ASP A 23 1.17 -4.61 -7.80
CA ASP A 23 -0.23 -4.92 -7.50
C ASP A 23 -0.56 -4.90 -5.99
N VAL A 24 -1.83 -5.10 -5.62
CA VAL A 24 -2.30 -5.10 -4.22
C VAL A 24 -1.57 -6.15 -3.36
N THR A 25 -1.33 -7.33 -3.90
CA THR A 25 -0.66 -8.43 -3.17
C THR A 25 0.82 -8.17 -3.02
N GLY A 26 1.46 -7.73 -4.09
CA GLY A 26 2.86 -7.33 -4.09
C GLY A 26 3.12 -6.13 -3.17
N PHE A 27 2.27 -5.10 -3.25
CA PHE A 27 2.33 -3.97 -2.33
C PHE A 27 2.22 -4.39 -0.86
N TRP A 28 1.28 -5.30 -0.55
CA TRP A 28 1.19 -5.81 0.82
C TRP A 28 2.46 -6.56 1.24
N ARG A 29 3.07 -7.37 0.36
CA ARG A 29 4.36 -8.03 0.67
C ARG A 29 5.44 -7.02 0.98
N ASP A 30 5.58 -5.98 0.17
CA ASP A 30 6.56 -4.91 0.39
C ASP A 30 6.31 -4.18 1.71
N VAL A 31 5.04 -3.91 2.04
CA VAL A 31 4.64 -3.32 3.33
C VAL A 31 4.98 -4.25 4.49
N PHE A 32 4.64 -5.53 4.39
CA PHE A 32 4.88 -6.54 5.42
C PHE A 32 6.38 -6.76 5.69
N GLU A 33 7.17 -6.80 4.64
CA GLU A 33 8.63 -6.97 4.71
C GLU A 33 9.36 -5.68 5.16
N GLY A 34 8.67 -4.55 5.26
CA GLY A 34 9.27 -3.27 5.64
C GLY A 34 10.24 -2.72 4.58
N ARG A 35 10.06 -3.07 3.29
CA ARG A 35 10.99 -2.70 2.22
C ARG A 35 11.10 -1.21 2.02
N ASP A 36 12.31 -0.73 1.79
CA ASP A 36 12.55 0.61 1.24
C ASP A 36 12.30 0.61 -0.27
N LEU A 37 11.28 1.32 -0.71
CA LEU A 37 10.88 1.45 -2.11
C LEU A 37 11.33 2.79 -2.71
N LEU A 38 12.15 3.57 -1.96
CA LEU A 38 12.72 4.80 -2.45
C LEU A 38 13.99 4.51 -3.24
N SER A 39 14.11 5.12 -4.40
CA SER A 39 15.28 5.06 -5.28
C SER A 39 15.72 6.46 -5.73
N ASP A 40 16.87 6.57 -6.36
CA ASP A 40 17.24 7.78 -7.07
C ASP A 40 16.28 7.98 -8.27
N VAL A 41 16.01 9.23 -8.62
CA VAL A 41 15.11 9.57 -9.72
C VAL A 41 15.61 8.97 -11.04
N PRO A 42 14.74 8.26 -11.77
CA PRO A 42 15.12 7.72 -13.07
C PRO A 42 15.21 8.83 -14.12
N ALA A 43 16.14 8.67 -15.07
CA ALA A 43 16.34 9.64 -16.15
C ALA A 43 15.11 9.85 -17.05
N SER A 44 14.14 8.93 -17.00
CA SER A 44 12.85 9.07 -17.67
C SER A 44 11.95 10.16 -17.06
N HIS A 45 12.22 10.58 -15.81
CA HIS A 45 11.45 11.61 -15.11
C HIS A 45 12.12 12.98 -15.28
N TRP A 46 13.37 13.10 -14.90
CA TRP A 46 14.18 14.29 -15.11
C TRP A 46 15.67 14.00 -14.90
N LEU A 47 16.54 14.84 -15.47
CA LEU A 47 17.99 14.67 -15.42
C LEU A 47 18.57 15.33 -14.16
N VAL A 48 19.24 14.54 -13.32
CA VAL A 48 19.81 14.98 -12.04
C VAL A 48 20.83 16.08 -12.23
N GLU A 49 21.68 15.98 -13.23
CA GLU A 49 22.72 16.95 -13.57
C GLU A 49 22.18 18.32 -13.94
N ASP A 50 20.95 18.39 -14.47
CA ASP A 50 20.34 19.65 -14.87
C ASP A 50 19.68 20.39 -13.71
N TYR A 51 19.13 19.65 -12.72
CA TYR A 51 18.25 20.24 -11.72
C TYR A 51 18.66 20.03 -10.26
N TYR A 52 19.55 19.09 -9.97
CA TYR A 52 19.95 18.83 -8.59
C TYR A 52 21.07 19.76 -8.13
N ASP A 53 20.95 20.28 -6.91
CA ASP A 53 22.00 20.94 -6.16
C ASP A 53 21.80 20.66 -4.67
N SER A 54 22.85 20.33 -3.96
CA SER A 54 22.79 20.07 -2.52
C SER A 54 22.53 21.33 -1.69
N ASP A 55 22.73 22.53 -2.24
CA ASP A 55 22.36 23.78 -1.60
C ASP A 55 20.85 24.04 -1.75
N PRO A 56 20.07 24.03 -0.65
CA PRO A 56 18.63 24.29 -0.71
C PRO A 56 18.27 25.69 -1.23
N LEU A 57 19.22 26.62 -1.20
CA LEU A 57 19.04 28.00 -1.65
C LEU A 57 19.38 28.21 -3.14
N ALA A 58 19.96 27.20 -3.80
CA ALA A 58 20.29 27.29 -5.21
C ALA A 58 19.05 27.63 -6.04
N LYS A 59 19.20 28.63 -6.94
CA LYS A 59 18.10 29.06 -7.83
C LYS A 59 17.80 27.95 -8.84
N ASP A 60 16.52 27.74 -9.10
CA ASP A 60 16.01 26.80 -10.12
C ASP A 60 16.61 25.38 -10.00
N LYS A 61 16.92 24.97 -8.76
CA LYS A 61 17.43 23.67 -8.38
C LYS A 61 16.57 23.04 -7.28
N THR A 62 16.59 21.72 -7.23
CA THR A 62 16.05 20.91 -6.13
C THR A 62 17.20 20.28 -5.36
N TYR A 63 17.05 20.16 -4.03
CA TYR A 63 18.01 19.45 -3.19
C TYR A 63 17.62 17.99 -2.93
N GLY A 64 16.45 17.56 -3.43
CA GLY A 64 16.00 16.16 -3.38
C GLY A 64 16.16 15.48 -4.73
N ARG A 65 16.65 14.25 -4.73
CA ARG A 65 16.81 13.41 -5.94
C ARG A 65 16.33 11.97 -5.77
N ARG A 66 15.77 11.64 -4.62
CA ARG A 66 15.18 10.33 -4.34
C ARG A 66 13.67 10.44 -4.27
N GLY A 67 12.98 9.32 -4.55
CA GLY A 67 11.53 9.21 -4.46
C GLY A 67 11.06 7.77 -4.64
N GLY A 68 9.76 7.56 -4.47
CA GLY A 68 9.11 6.30 -4.79
C GLY A 68 8.54 6.35 -6.21
N PHE A 69 9.11 5.62 -7.14
CA PHE A 69 8.72 5.61 -8.55
C PHE A 69 8.05 4.30 -8.91
N ILE A 70 6.99 4.37 -9.72
CA ILE A 70 6.32 3.20 -10.26
C ILE A 70 7.23 2.56 -11.32
N ASP A 71 7.45 1.26 -11.23
CA ASP A 71 8.14 0.50 -12.27
C ASP A 71 7.33 0.51 -13.59
N PRO A 72 7.97 0.35 -14.75
CA PRO A 72 7.28 0.33 -16.03
C PRO A 72 6.11 -0.67 -16.06
N VAL A 73 4.90 -0.17 -16.33
CA VAL A 73 3.67 -0.96 -16.37
C VAL A 73 3.36 -1.34 -17.82
N ALA A 74 3.17 -2.64 -18.07
CA ALA A 74 2.69 -3.10 -19.37
C ALA A 74 1.26 -2.59 -19.62
N PHE A 75 1.08 -1.91 -20.73
CA PHE A 75 -0.22 -1.36 -21.13
C PHE A 75 -0.59 -1.83 -22.54
N ASP A 76 -1.70 -2.56 -22.64
CA ASP A 76 -2.25 -2.96 -23.94
C ASP A 76 -3.31 -1.95 -24.42
N PRO A 77 -2.98 -1.10 -25.39
CA PRO A 77 -3.90 -0.08 -25.89
C PRO A 77 -5.20 -0.67 -26.43
N LEU A 78 -5.16 -1.86 -27.01
CA LEU A 78 -6.34 -2.51 -27.61
C LEU A 78 -7.31 -2.99 -26.53
N THR A 79 -6.78 -3.57 -25.44
CA THR A 79 -7.58 -3.97 -24.28
C THR A 79 -8.34 -2.78 -23.70
N PHE A 80 -7.73 -1.60 -23.66
CA PHE A 80 -8.35 -0.40 -23.11
C PHE A 80 -9.03 0.49 -24.15
N GLY A 81 -9.07 0.09 -25.43
CA GLY A 81 -9.74 0.84 -26.51
C GLY A 81 -9.09 2.19 -26.81
N ILE A 82 -7.79 2.33 -26.55
CA ILE A 82 -7.01 3.53 -26.86
C ILE A 82 -6.19 3.25 -28.11
N PRO A 83 -6.41 3.96 -29.23
CA PRO A 83 -5.59 3.79 -30.42
C PRO A 83 -4.11 4.11 -30.12
N PRO A 84 -3.13 3.29 -30.54
CA PRO A 84 -1.72 3.55 -30.26
C PRO A 84 -1.24 4.96 -30.64
N LYS A 85 -1.78 5.53 -31.70
CA LYS A 85 -1.47 6.89 -32.17
C LYS A 85 -1.87 8.00 -31.18
N THR A 86 -2.82 7.73 -30.28
CA THR A 86 -3.35 8.71 -29.34
C THR A 86 -2.74 8.58 -27.95
N MET A 87 -1.87 7.58 -27.72
CA MET A 87 -1.23 7.36 -26.43
C MET A 87 -0.38 8.54 -25.99
N GLU A 88 0.44 9.09 -26.88
CA GLU A 88 1.28 10.25 -26.56
C GLU A 88 0.46 11.50 -26.18
N GLY A 89 -0.76 11.61 -26.71
CA GLY A 89 -1.71 12.67 -26.36
C GLY A 89 -2.59 12.35 -25.15
N THR A 90 -2.27 11.32 -24.37
CA THR A 90 -3.04 10.89 -23.19
C THR A 90 -2.12 10.88 -21.98
N ASP A 91 -2.48 11.63 -20.93
CA ASP A 91 -1.68 11.69 -19.70
C ASP A 91 -1.51 10.30 -19.05
N THR A 92 -0.32 10.02 -18.54
CA THR A 92 0.03 8.75 -17.89
C THR A 92 -0.91 8.40 -16.74
N ALA A 93 -1.40 9.40 -15.99
CA ALA A 93 -2.38 9.18 -14.93
C ALA A 93 -3.68 8.55 -15.43
N GLN A 94 -4.14 8.91 -16.64
CA GLN A 94 -5.34 8.32 -17.24
C GLN A 94 -5.12 6.85 -17.64
N LEU A 95 -3.92 6.52 -18.14
CA LEU A 95 -3.56 5.16 -18.55
C LEU A 95 -3.45 4.22 -17.34
N LEU A 96 -2.70 4.62 -16.33
CA LEU A 96 -2.52 3.82 -15.11
C LEU A 96 -3.82 3.68 -14.32
N ALA A 97 -4.67 4.71 -14.31
CA ALA A 97 -5.99 4.64 -13.70
C ALA A 97 -6.90 3.57 -14.33
N LEU A 98 -6.82 3.38 -15.66
CA LEU A 98 -7.54 2.29 -16.35
C LEU A 98 -7.07 0.91 -15.90
N VAL A 99 -5.76 0.72 -15.74
CA VAL A 99 -5.19 -0.55 -15.27
C VAL A 99 -5.65 -0.86 -13.85
N ALA A 100 -5.57 0.13 -12.93
CA ALA A 100 -6.01 -0.04 -11.55
C ALA A 100 -7.53 -0.27 -11.47
N ALA A 101 -8.33 0.43 -12.27
CA ALA A 101 -9.79 0.23 -12.32
C ALA A 101 -10.14 -1.18 -12.82
N TYR A 102 -9.44 -1.67 -13.85
CA TYR A 102 -9.62 -3.03 -14.35
C TYR A 102 -9.33 -4.06 -13.27
N ALA A 103 -8.20 -3.94 -12.57
CA ALA A 103 -7.85 -4.81 -11.46
C ALA A 103 -8.90 -4.76 -10.34
N THR A 104 -9.43 -3.57 -10.02
CA THR A 104 -10.50 -3.41 -9.01
C THR A 104 -11.79 -4.12 -9.42
N LEU A 105 -12.19 -4.00 -10.69
CA LEU A 105 -13.37 -4.69 -11.21
C LEU A 105 -13.18 -6.21 -11.24
N GLN A 106 -11.99 -6.69 -11.63
CA GLN A 106 -11.67 -8.11 -11.58
C GLN A 106 -11.70 -8.68 -10.15
N ASP A 107 -11.28 -7.89 -9.14
CA ASP A 107 -11.31 -8.32 -7.75
C ASP A 107 -12.75 -8.49 -7.22
N ILE A 108 -13.70 -7.62 -7.65
CA ILE A 108 -15.13 -7.80 -7.36
C ILE A 108 -15.68 -9.08 -7.99
N GLU A 109 -15.27 -9.37 -9.22
CA GLU A 109 -15.81 -10.46 -10.03
C GLU A 109 -15.19 -11.83 -9.68
N ARG A 110 -14.05 -11.86 -8.99
CA ARG A 110 -13.25 -13.07 -8.74
C ARG A 110 -14.03 -14.22 -8.11
N ASP A 111 -14.88 -13.90 -7.14
CA ASP A 111 -15.59 -14.91 -6.33
C ASP A 111 -17.10 -14.84 -6.53
N SER A 112 -17.59 -14.06 -7.50
CA SER A 112 -18.94 -13.59 -7.42
C SER A 112 -19.93 -14.24 -8.38
N GLU A 113 -20.93 -14.77 -7.76
CA GLU A 113 -22.31 -14.57 -8.17
C GLU A 113 -22.71 -13.08 -8.09
N GLY A 114 -21.94 -12.24 -7.39
CA GLY A 114 -22.17 -10.83 -7.10
C GLY A 114 -21.85 -9.89 -8.26
N ARG A 115 -22.69 -9.87 -9.27
CA ARG A 115 -22.62 -8.89 -10.36
C ARG A 115 -22.98 -7.50 -9.87
N ILE A 116 -22.15 -6.51 -10.21
CA ILE A 116 -22.49 -5.11 -10.01
C ILE A 116 -23.44 -4.62 -11.11
N ASP A 117 -24.36 -3.74 -10.77
CA ASP A 117 -25.14 -3.00 -11.76
C ASP A 117 -24.28 -1.85 -12.32
N LYS A 118 -23.78 -2.04 -13.54
CA LYS A 118 -22.92 -1.05 -14.21
C LYS A 118 -23.65 0.29 -14.41
N SER A 119 -24.96 0.27 -14.65
CA SER A 119 -25.75 1.49 -14.85
C SER A 119 -25.85 2.35 -13.58
N ARG A 120 -25.63 1.75 -12.40
CA ARG A 120 -25.64 2.38 -11.06
C ARG A 120 -24.28 2.37 -10.40
N THR A 121 -23.20 2.26 -11.20
CA THR A 121 -21.82 2.29 -10.73
C THR A 121 -21.18 3.63 -11.06
N SER A 122 -20.74 4.36 -10.05
CA SER A 122 -20.06 5.66 -10.16
C SER A 122 -18.54 5.53 -10.09
N VAL A 123 -17.83 6.54 -10.60
CA VAL A 123 -16.36 6.67 -10.53
C VAL A 123 -16.01 8.03 -9.93
N ILE A 124 -15.47 8.04 -8.72
CA ILE A 124 -15.15 9.26 -7.98
C ILE A 124 -13.72 9.18 -7.47
N LEU A 125 -12.80 9.95 -8.04
CA LEU A 125 -11.37 9.82 -7.79
C LEU A 125 -10.74 11.10 -7.26
N GLY A 126 -9.77 10.97 -6.38
CA GLY A 126 -8.86 12.04 -5.99
C GLY A 126 -7.73 12.14 -7.02
N VAL A 127 -7.64 13.25 -7.70
CA VAL A 127 -6.62 13.47 -8.74
C VAL A 127 -6.09 14.89 -8.57
N ALA A 128 -4.78 15.05 -8.37
CA ALA A 128 -4.12 16.32 -8.61
C ALA A 128 -3.96 16.50 -10.12
N SER A 129 -3.86 17.74 -10.58
CA SER A 129 -3.84 18.09 -12.01
C SER A 129 -2.94 17.15 -12.83
N ALA A 130 -3.41 16.75 -14.01
CA ALA A 130 -2.60 16.02 -15.00
C ALA A 130 -1.36 16.85 -15.34
N THR A 131 -0.18 16.42 -14.93
CA THR A 131 1.01 17.26 -14.94
C THR A 131 1.95 16.98 -16.09
N GLU A 132 2.11 15.72 -16.52
CA GLU A 132 3.07 15.34 -17.56
C GLU A 132 2.71 15.95 -18.92
N LEU A 133 1.53 15.61 -19.43
CA LEU A 133 1.09 16.13 -20.72
C LEU A 133 0.93 17.66 -20.68
N THR A 134 0.49 18.20 -19.55
CA THR A 134 0.39 19.68 -19.38
C THR A 134 1.75 20.33 -19.49
N ALA A 135 2.81 19.75 -18.89
CA ALA A 135 4.17 20.28 -18.98
C ALA A 135 4.69 20.25 -20.43
N HIS A 136 4.48 19.14 -21.16
CA HIS A 136 4.82 19.03 -22.57
C HIS A 136 4.10 20.09 -23.43
N MET A 137 2.79 20.24 -23.26
CA MET A 137 2.01 21.19 -24.04
C MET A 137 2.37 22.65 -23.67
N ALA A 138 2.59 22.95 -22.39
CA ALA A 138 3.06 24.27 -21.95
C ALA A 138 4.44 24.59 -22.52
N GLY A 139 5.37 23.64 -22.48
CA GLY A 139 6.70 23.78 -23.09
C GLY A 139 6.57 24.14 -24.58
N ARG A 140 5.78 23.38 -25.35
CA ARG A 140 5.58 23.64 -26.77
C ARG A 140 5.00 25.03 -27.06
N LEU A 141 4.15 25.58 -26.18
CA LEU A 141 3.61 26.95 -26.31
C LEU A 141 4.65 28.05 -26.04
N GLN A 142 5.83 27.73 -25.48
CA GLN A 142 6.91 28.70 -25.29
C GLN A 142 7.70 29.02 -26.57
N ARG A 143 7.28 28.53 -27.73
CA ARG A 143 7.93 28.79 -29.03
C ARG A 143 8.29 30.28 -29.27
N PRO A 144 7.43 31.28 -28.97
CA PRO A 144 7.79 32.67 -29.13
C PRO A 144 8.99 33.09 -28.28
N VAL A 145 9.13 32.54 -27.07
CA VAL A 145 10.23 32.82 -26.16
C VAL A 145 11.55 32.33 -26.75
N TRP A 146 11.59 31.07 -27.22
CA TRP A 146 12.78 30.47 -27.84
C TRP A 146 13.20 31.23 -29.11
N VAL A 147 12.23 31.50 -29.98
CA VAL A 147 12.46 32.20 -31.24
C VAL A 147 13.01 33.60 -30.99
N ASN A 148 12.44 34.36 -30.03
CA ASN A 148 12.94 35.67 -29.70
C ASN A 148 14.34 35.63 -29.12
N ALA A 149 14.64 34.69 -28.19
CA ALA A 149 15.97 34.54 -27.62
C ALA A 149 17.02 34.21 -28.69
N MET A 150 16.70 33.34 -29.65
CA MET A 150 17.60 33.02 -30.78
C MET A 150 17.83 34.23 -31.70
N ARG A 151 16.81 35.04 -31.97
CA ARG A 151 16.94 36.27 -32.76
C ARG A 151 17.77 37.34 -32.02
N GLU A 152 17.56 37.49 -30.72
CA GLU A 152 18.36 38.40 -29.87
C GLU A 152 19.82 37.95 -29.81
N ALA A 153 20.10 36.65 -29.90
CA ALA A 153 21.46 36.14 -30.02
C ALA A 153 22.09 36.37 -31.42
N GLY A 154 21.37 36.94 -32.39
CA GLY A 154 21.85 37.27 -33.72
C GLY A 154 21.91 36.10 -34.71
N LEU A 155 21.18 35.00 -34.45
CA LEU A 155 21.13 33.88 -35.38
C LEU A 155 20.36 34.24 -36.68
N PRO A 156 20.81 33.71 -37.85
CA PRO A 156 20.08 33.87 -39.10
C PRO A 156 18.68 33.26 -39.00
N GLU A 157 17.69 33.88 -39.65
CA GLU A 157 16.28 33.43 -39.53
C GLU A 157 16.08 31.97 -39.95
N SER A 158 16.84 31.44 -40.93
CA SER A 158 16.81 30.05 -41.35
C SER A 158 17.24 29.08 -40.24
N GLU A 159 18.26 29.48 -39.45
CA GLU A 159 18.74 28.70 -38.31
C GLU A 159 17.75 28.78 -37.14
N VAL A 160 17.15 29.95 -36.88
CA VAL A 160 16.11 30.14 -35.88
C VAL A 160 14.93 29.23 -36.13
N LEU A 161 14.45 29.14 -37.38
CA LEU A 161 13.31 28.27 -37.73
C LEU A 161 13.67 26.77 -37.63
N ASP A 162 14.88 26.37 -38.05
CA ASP A 162 15.34 24.98 -37.92
C ASP A 162 15.47 24.56 -36.45
N LEU A 163 16.14 25.37 -35.63
CA LEU A 163 16.28 25.12 -34.19
C LEU A 163 14.92 25.08 -33.47
N ALA A 164 14.04 26.04 -33.76
CA ALA A 164 12.70 26.04 -33.19
C ALA A 164 11.94 24.76 -33.54
N LYS A 165 12.04 24.27 -34.78
CA LYS A 165 11.42 23.00 -35.20
C LYS A 165 12.01 21.79 -34.48
N ARG A 166 13.33 21.76 -34.28
CA ARG A 166 13.98 20.69 -33.51
C ARG A 166 13.51 20.68 -32.07
N ILE A 167 13.43 21.85 -31.41
CA ILE A 167 12.92 21.96 -30.04
C ILE A 167 11.45 21.48 -29.97
N GLU A 168 10.59 21.92 -30.90
CA GLU A 168 9.19 21.48 -30.96
C GLU A 168 9.06 19.96 -31.04
N ASN A 169 9.96 19.26 -31.75
CA ASN A 169 9.90 17.82 -31.93
C ASN A 169 10.21 17.03 -30.63
N HIS A 170 10.70 17.67 -29.57
CA HIS A 170 10.87 17.07 -28.25
C HIS A 170 9.58 17.11 -27.40
N TYR A 171 8.55 17.81 -27.85
CA TYR A 171 7.26 17.91 -27.17
C TYR A 171 6.16 17.20 -27.95
N VAL A 172 5.18 16.67 -27.22
CA VAL A 172 4.00 16.03 -27.82
C VAL A 172 3.33 16.99 -28.82
N GLU A 173 2.97 16.49 -29.99
CA GLU A 173 2.26 17.27 -31.01
C GLU A 173 0.80 17.50 -30.62
N TRP A 174 0.26 18.68 -31.02
CA TRP A 174 -1.17 18.95 -30.89
C TRP A 174 -1.97 17.97 -31.79
N GLN A 175 -2.86 17.22 -31.16
CA GLN A 175 -3.75 16.27 -31.81
C GLN A 175 -5.12 16.29 -31.11
N GLU A 176 -6.14 15.65 -31.69
CA GLU A 176 -7.48 15.58 -31.11
C GLU A 176 -7.45 15.00 -29.68
N ALA A 177 -6.59 14.01 -29.41
CA ALA A 177 -6.46 13.37 -28.12
C ALA A 177 -5.83 14.25 -27.03
N THR A 178 -5.07 15.31 -27.37
CA THR A 178 -4.38 16.14 -26.37
C THR A 178 -5.36 16.91 -25.48
N PHE A 179 -6.48 17.39 -26.00
CA PHE A 179 -7.44 18.12 -25.17
C PHE A 179 -8.09 17.21 -24.09
N PRO A 180 -8.72 16.08 -24.41
CA PRO A 180 -9.18 15.16 -23.36
C PRO A 180 -8.03 14.58 -22.54
N GLY A 181 -6.83 14.44 -23.12
CA GLY A 181 -5.63 13.97 -22.42
C GLY A 181 -5.18 14.88 -21.28
N LEU A 182 -5.38 16.20 -21.41
CA LEU A 182 -5.01 17.21 -20.41
C LEU A 182 -6.01 17.32 -19.24
N LEU A 183 -7.25 16.87 -19.44
CA LEU A 183 -8.32 17.14 -18.48
C LEU A 183 -8.29 16.13 -17.32
N GLY A 184 -8.14 16.60 -16.09
CA GLY A 184 -8.13 15.77 -14.90
C GLY A 184 -9.42 14.96 -14.71
N ASN A 185 -10.59 15.52 -15.00
CA ASN A 185 -11.87 14.79 -14.92
C ASN A 185 -11.95 13.61 -15.90
N VAL A 186 -11.18 13.61 -16.98
CA VAL A 186 -11.17 12.54 -17.97
C VAL A 186 -10.54 11.25 -17.41
N VAL A 187 -9.78 11.31 -16.32
CA VAL A 187 -9.35 10.12 -15.58
C VAL A 187 -10.57 9.27 -15.20
N ALA A 188 -11.55 9.85 -14.52
CA ALA A 188 -12.78 9.16 -14.15
C ALA A 188 -13.69 8.88 -15.34
N GLY A 189 -13.83 9.84 -16.26
CA GLY A 189 -14.65 9.71 -17.46
C GLY A 189 -14.18 8.60 -18.40
N ARG A 190 -12.88 8.40 -18.55
CA ARG A 190 -12.29 7.33 -19.36
C ARG A 190 -12.57 5.94 -18.78
N ILE A 191 -12.50 5.80 -17.46
CA ILE A 191 -12.86 4.57 -16.75
C ILE A 191 -14.35 4.27 -16.97
N ALA A 192 -15.22 5.26 -16.73
CA ALA A 192 -16.65 5.09 -16.93
C ALA A 192 -17.00 4.70 -18.38
N ASN A 193 -16.39 5.37 -19.36
CA ASN A 193 -16.56 5.05 -20.78
C ASN A 193 -16.07 3.65 -21.13
N ARG A 194 -14.85 3.27 -20.65
CA ARG A 194 -14.25 1.97 -21.03
C ARG A 194 -15.01 0.78 -20.48
N PHE A 195 -15.50 0.87 -19.26
CA PHE A 195 -16.17 -0.24 -18.57
C PHE A 195 -17.69 -0.18 -18.60
N ASP A 196 -18.26 0.78 -19.35
CA ASP A 196 -19.70 1.00 -19.50
C ASP A 196 -20.40 1.24 -18.15
N LEU A 197 -19.88 2.21 -17.37
CA LEU A 197 -20.39 2.57 -16.05
C LEU A 197 -21.30 3.80 -16.18
N GLY A 198 -22.55 3.68 -15.76
CA GLY A 198 -23.60 4.67 -15.98
C GLY A 198 -23.90 5.61 -14.81
N GLY A 199 -23.22 5.46 -13.68
CA GLY A 199 -23.32 6.38 -12.56
C GLY A 199 -22.54 7.69 -12.77
N SER A 200 -22.42 8.49 -11.72
CA SER A 200 -21.63 9.75 -11.76
C SER A 200 -20.15 9.43 -12.05
N ASN A 201 -19.49 10.30 -12.84
CA ASN A 201 -18.04 10.26 -12.93
C ASN A 201 -17.46 11.65 -12.68
N MET A 202 -16.53 11.76 -11.72
CA MET A 202 -15.91 13.02 -11.34
C MET A 202 -14.56 12.82 -10.66
N VAL A 203 -13.80 13.90 -10.57
CA VAL A 203 -12.60 13.96 -9.75
C VAL A 203 -12.69 15.09 -8.74
N THR A 204 -11.92 14.98 -7.66
CA THR A 204 -11.76 16.03 -6.66
C THR A 204 -10.29 16.24 -6.36
N ASP A 205 -9.91 17.48 -6.10
CA ASP A 205 -8.58 17.87 -5.66
C ASP A 205 -8.67 18.52 -4.27
N ALA A 206 -8.01 17.90 -3.30
CA ALA A 206 -7.79 18.39 -1.95
C ALA A 206 -6.32 18.18 -1.58
N ALA A 207 -5.43 18.32 -2.57
CA ALA A 207 -4.00 18.04 -2.46
C ALA A 207 -3.76 16.62 -1.87
N CYS A 208 -2.97 16.51 -0.79
CA CYS A 208 -2.66 15.21 -0.17
C CYS A 208 -3.89 14.48 0.40
N ALA A 209 -5.02 15.16 0.58
CA ALA A 209 -6.26 14.59 1.09
C ALA A 209 -7.25 14.18 -0.03
N SER A 210 -6.87 14.28 -1.30
CA SER A 210 -7.76 14.05 -2.45
C SER A 210 -8.44 12.69 -2.44
N SER A 211 -7.71 11.60 -2.15
CA SER A 211 -8.29 10.26 -2.07
C SER A 211 -9.40 10.14 -1.01
N LEU A 212 -9.20 10.71 0.19
CA LEU A 212 -10.21 10.66 1.24
C LEU A 212 -11.35 11.65 1.00
N SER A 213 -11.09 12.75 0.29
CA SER A 213 -12.13 13.66 -0.21
C SER A 213 -13.05 12.95 -1.22
N ALA A 214 -12.46 12.22 -2.18
CA ALA A 214 -13.20 11.39 -3.12
C ALA A 214 -14.01 10.30 -2.39
N LEU A 215 -13.40 9.63 -1.42
CA LEU A 215 -14.07 8.65 -0.56
C LEU A 215 -15.28 9.28 0.16
N SER A 216 -15.15 10.51 0.67
CA SER A 216 -16.25 11.22 1.33
C SER A 216 -17.46 11.40 0.40
N ILE A 217 -17.24 11.79 -0.85
CA ILE A 217 -18.28 11.95 -1.86
C ILE A 217 -18.89 10.58 -2.19
N ALA A 218 -18.07 9.55 -2.39
CA ALA A 218 -18.52 8.18 -2.66
C ALA A 218 -19.44 7.64 -1.55
N LEU A 219 -19.08 7.86 -0.27
CA LEU A 219 -19.92 7.45 0.87
C LEU A 219 -21.26 8.21 0.89
N HIS A 220 -21.29 9.48 0.49
CA HIS A 220 -22.53 10.24 0.39
C HIS A 220 -23.45 9.70 -0.71
N GLU A 221 -22.92 9.42 -1.91
CA GLU A 221 -23.73 8.85 -3.00
C GLU A 221 -24.32 7.48 -2.65
N LEU A 222 -23.51 6.59 -2.05
CA LEU A 222 -24.00 5.28 -1.61
C LEU A 222 -25.08 5.38 -0.54
N ARG A 223 -24.92 6.29 0.44
CA ARG A 223 -25.88 6.50 1.53
C ARG A 223 -27.15 7.19 1.07
N ALA A 224 -27.07 8.05 0.07
CA ALA A 224 -28.21 8.70 -0.57
C ALA A 224 -29.00 7.73 -1.49
N GLY A 225 -28.36 6.64 -1.94
CA GLY A 225 -28.95 5.69 -2.88
C GLY A 225 -28.85 6.14 -4.34
N ASP A 226 -28.01 7.13 -4.64
CA ASP A 226 -27.77 7.61 -6.01
C ASP A 226 -26.98 6.57 -6.81
N SER A 227 -26.08 5.84 -6.13
CA SER A 227 -25.30 4.73 -6.68
C SER A 227 -25.43 3.48 -5.80
N ASP A 228 -25.22 2.30 -6.39
CA ASP A 228 -25.17 1.02 -5.68
C ASP A 228 -23.75 0.49 -5.55
N THR A 229 -22.87 0.93 -6.44
CA THR A 229 -21.43 0.68 -6.40
C THR A 229 -20.68 1.97 -6.73
N VAL A 230 -19.56 2.23 -6.06
CA VAL A 230 -18.68 3.36 -6.39
C VAL A 230 -17.23 2.87 -6.45
N LEU A 231 -16.57 3.13 -7.58
CA LEU A 231 -15.12 3.05 -7.68
C LEU A 231 -14.54 4.37 -7.17
N THR A 232 -13.71 4.32 -6.15
CA THR A 232 -13.09 5.51 -5.55
C THR A 232 -11.64 5.26 -5.18
N GLY A 233 -10.88 6.31 -4.96
CA GLY A 233 -9.45 6.20 -4.62
C GLY A 233 -8.67 7.43 -5.03
N GLY A 234 -7.40 7.26 -5.37
CA GLY A 234 -6.53 8.36 -5.77
C GLY A 234 -5.53 7.97 -6.85
N VAL A 235 -5.19 8.94 -7.66
CA VAL A 235 -4.26 8.80 -8.79
C VAL A 235 -3.23 9.92 -8.72
N ASP A 236 -1.96 9.54 -8.71
CA ASP A 236 -0.82 10.46 -8.78
C ASP A 236 0.36 9.69 -9.39
N ALA A 237 0.58 9.87 -10.67
CA ALA A 237 1.39 8.96 -11.47
C ALA A 237 2.73 9.55 -11.94
N LEU A 238 3.05 10.78 -11.55
CA LEU A 238 4.30 11.39 -11.99
C LEU A 238 4.93 12.27 -10.92
N ASN A 239 6.19 11.97 -10.61
CA ASN A 239 7.10 12.80 -9.82
C ASN A 239 8.06 13.55 -10.74
N ASP A 240 7.56 14.50 -11.50
CA ASP A 240 8.36 15.33 -12.38
C ASP A 240 9.17 16.42 -11.63
N ILE A 241 10.02 17.10 -12.36
CA ILE A 241 10.85 18.18 -11.80
C ILE A 241 10.01 19.33 -11.21
N LEU A 242 8.80 19.60 -11.74
CA LEU A 242 7.92 20.64 -11.21
C LEU A 242 7.56 20.36 -9.73
N MET A 243 7.21 19.11 -9.41
CA MET A 243 6.91 18.69 -8.04
C MET A 243 8.13 18.80 -7.13
N TYR A 244 9.29 18.34 -7.59
CA TYR A 244 10.54 18.50 -6.82
C TYR A 244 10.89 19.96 -6.54
N MET A 245 10.72 20.86 -7.53
CA MET A 245 10.92 22.29 -7.33
C MET A 245 9.95 22.87 -6.30
N CYS A 246 8.65 22.56 -6.41
CA CYS A 246 7.64 23.03 -5.48
C CYS A 246 7.97 22.61 -4.04
N PHE A 247 8.27 21.33 -3.82
CA PHE A 247 8.56 20.79 -2.49
C PHE A 247 9.93 21.24 -1.96
N SER A 248 10.90 21.52 -2.82
CA SER A 248 12.18 22.10 -2.40
C SER A 248 12.02 23.55 -1.97
N LYS A 249 11.22 24.35 -2.68
CA LYS A 249 11.03 25.77 -2.35
C LYS A 249 10.06 25.99 -1.17
N THR A 250 9.29 24.98 -0.79
CA THR A 250 8.50 24.95 0.46
C THR A 250 9.19 24.23 1.62
N PRO A 251 10.49 24.08 1.65
CA PRO A 251 11.42 23.20 2.36
C PRO A 251 10.77 21.98 3.02
N ALA A 252 10.06 21.19 2.22
CA ALA A 252 9.32 20.02 2.69
C ALA A 252 10.06 18.69 2.43
N LEU A 253 11.00 18.65 1.46
CA LEU A 253 11.78 17.45 1.18
C LEU A 253 12.80 17.16 2.28
N SER A 254 13.07 15.88 2.51
CA SER A 254 14.15 15.44 3.38
C SER A 254 15.52 15.70 2.74
N PRO A 255 16.40 16.43 3.38
CA PRO A 255 17.77 16.62 2.89
C PRO A 255 18.63 15.35 3.02
N THR A 256 18.25 14.41 3.88
CA THR A 256 18.92 13.12 4.02
C THR A 256 18.39 12.05 3.05
N GLY A 257 17.32 12.36 2.31
CA GLY A 257 16.78 11.50 1.26
C GLY A 257 15.90 10.35 1.75
N ASP A 258 15.35 10.46 2.99
CA ASP A 258 14.46 9.47 3.56
C ASP A 258 13.21 10.10 4.19
N CYS A 259 12.12 9.35 4.24
CA CYS A 259 10.92 9.72 4.98
C CYS A 259 10.87 8.89 6.27
N ARG A 260 10.95 9.58 7.43
CA ARG A 260 10.94 8.97 8.78
C ARG A 260 9.79 9.50 9.61
N PRO A 261 8.55 9.06 9.33
CA PRO A 261 7.37 9.56 10.03
C PRO A 261 7.45 9.30 11.53
N PHE A 262 7.06 10.30 12.32
CA PHE A 262 6.95 10.19 13.78
C PHE A 262 8.26 9.82 14.49
N SER A 263 9.41 10.11 13.90
CA SER A 263 10.74 9.87 14.44
C SER A 263 11.38 11.15 14.97
N ASN A 264 12.25 11.03 15.98
CA ASN A 264 13.12 12.13 16.38
C ASN A 264 14.06 12.57 15.24
N ALA A 265 14.38 11.66 14.31
CA ALA A 265 15.20 11.90 13.13
C ALA A 265 14.40 12.41 11.92
N ALA A 266 13.10 12.74 12.07
CA ALA A 266 12.29 13.30 11.00
C ALA A 266 12.86 14.64 10.53
N ASP A 267 13.10 14.80 9.23
CA ASP A 267 13.73 15.99 8.65
C ASP A 267 13.07 16.47 7.34
N GLY A 268 12.05 15.73 6.86
CA GLY A 268 11.32 16.05 5.65
C GLY A 268 10.63 14.82 5.06
N THR A 269 9.88 15.03 4.00
CA THR A 269 9.21 13.98 3.23
C THR A 269 10.00 13.59 1.98
N MET A 270 9.60 12.46 1.36
CA MET A 270 10.02 12.08 0.02
C MET A 270 8.79 11.99 -0.88
N LEU A 271 8.93 12.37 -2.14
CA LEU A 271 7.83 12.23 -3.11
C LEU A 271 7.65 10.76 -3.50
N GLY A 272 6.40 10.35 -3.71
CA GLY A 272 6.04 9.03 -4.20
C GLY A 272 4.98 9.12 -5.30
N GLU A 273 4.90 8.09 -6.12
CA GLU A 273 3.86 7.88 -7.12
C GLU A 273 2.89 6.82 -6.63
N GLY A 274 1.71 6.77 -7.22
CA GLY A 274 0.77 5.71 -6.93
C GLY A 274 -0.61 5.89 -7.53
N VAL A 275 -1.25 4.76 -7.75
CA VAL A 275 -2.66 4.65 -8.07
C VAL A 275 -3.27 3.60 -7.14
N GLY A 276 -4.28 4.00 -6.39
CA GLY A 276 -5.02 3.07 -5.54
C GLY A 276 -6.52 3.27 -5.71
N MET A 277 -7.24 2.18 -5.96
CA MET A 277 -8.69 2.18 -6.13
C MET A 277 -9.37 1.15 -5.25
N LEU A 278 -10.56 1.50 -4.79
CA LEU A 278 -11.44 0.68 -3.99
C LEU A 278 -12.82 0.64 -4.66
N ALA A 279 -13.46 -0.51 -4.62
CA ALA A 279 -14.87 -0.65 -4.94
C ALA A 279 -15.69 -0.71 -3.66
N LEU A 280 -16.69 0.14 -3.58
CA LEU A 280 -17.52 0.32 -2.39
C LEU A 280 -18.98 -0.03 -2.67
N ARG A 281 -19.64 -0.67 -1.70
CA ARG A 281 -21.08 -0.93 -1.69
C ARG A 281 -21.65 -0.74 -0.28
N ARG A 282 -22.94 -0.47 -0.14
CA ARG A 282 -23.58 -0.58 1.18
C ARG A 282 -23.36 -2.00 1.71
N LEU A 283 -23.06 -2.13 3.01
CA LEU A 283 -22.77 -3.44 3.61
C LEU A 283 -23.91 -4.43 3.40
N GLU A 284 -25.14 -3.99 3.60
CA GLU A 284 -26.35 -4.81 3.42
C GLU A 284 -26.47 -5.35 1.98
N ASP A 285 -26.18 -4.52 0.98
CA ASP A 285 -26.21 -4.92 -0.43
C ASP A 285 -25.09 -5.91 -0.76
N ALA A 286 -23.88 -5.66 -0.25
CA ALA A 286 -22.73 -6.55 -0.45
C ALA A 286 -22.98 -7.95 0.17
N GLU A 287 -23.57 -8.01 1.37
CA GLU A 287 -23.93 -9.26 2.04
C GLU A 287 -25.05 -10.00 1.30
N ARG A 288 -26.11 -9.29 0.89
CA ARG A 288 -27.22 -9.86 0.12
C ARG A 288 -26.76 -10.49 -1.18
N ASP A 289 -25.86 -9.80 -1.90
CA ASP A 289 -25.41 -10.18 -3.23
C ASP A 289 -24.17 -11.11 -3.19
N GLY A 290 -23.72 -11.50 -1.99
CA GLY A 290 -22.63 -12.47 -1.79
C GLY A 290 -21.24 -11.96 -2.17
N ASN A 291 -21.01 -10.63 -2.23
CA ASN A 291 -19.68 -10.09 -2.52
C ASN A 291 -18.68 -10.49 -1.44
N THR A 292 -17.44 -10.75 -1.83
CA THR A 292 -16.31 -10.84 -0.90
C THR A 292 -16.07 -9.48 -0.27
N ILE A 293 -16.00 -9.42 1.06
CA ILE A 293 -15.83 -8.18 1.82
C ILE A 293 -14.44 -8.15 2.44
N HIS A 294 -13.66 -7.14 2.08
CA HIS A 294 -12.30 -6.93 2.56
C HIS A 294 -12.27 -6.26 3.93
N ALA A 295 -13.05 -5.20 4.10
CA ALA A 295 -13.22 -4.44 5.35
C ALA A 295 -14.50 -3.61 5.28
N VAL A 296 -14.89 -3.01 6.41
CA VAL A 296 -16.08 -2.16 6.51
C VAL A 296 -15.70 -0.76 6.98
N ILE A 297 -16.08 0.26 6.21
CA ILE A 297 -15.96 1.67 6.60
C ILE A 297 -17.13 2.01 7.52
N ARG A 298 -16.82 2.51 8.72
CA ARG A 298 -17.80 2.85 9.75
C ARG A 298 -18.10 4.35 9.80
N GLY A 299 -17.09 5.19 9.62
CA GLY A 299 -17.25 6.63 9.65
C GLY A 299 -16.13 7.34 8.91
N LEU A 300 -16.45 8.50 8.36
CA LEU A 300 -15.51 9.40 7.74
C LEU A 300 -15.84 10.83 8.12
N GLY A 301 -14.88 11.56 8.68
CA GLY A 301 -15.01 12.95 9.02
C GLY A 301 -14.12 13.84 8.17
N GLY A 302 -14.66 14.96 7.71
CA GLY A 302 -13.92 16.03 7.06
C GLY A 302 -13.85 17.28 7.96
N GLY A 303 -12.77 18.03 7.84
CA GLY A 303 -12.56 19.30 8.56
C GLY A 303 -11.70 20.26 7.75
N SER A 304 -11.73 21.53 8.10
CA SER A 304 -10.82 22.54 7.59
C SER A 304 -10.00 23.10 8.73
N ASP A 305 -8.76 23.48 8.47
CA ASP A 305 -7.91 24.20 9.43
C ASP A 305 -8.50 25.57 9.81
N GLY A 306 -9.29 26.14 8.90
CA GLY A 306 -9.85 27.49 9.09
C GLY A 306 -8.76 28.56 8.97
N LYS A 307 -8.79 29.54 9.85
CA LYS A 307 -7.80 30.62 9.86
C LYS A 307 -6.53 30.15 10.58
N GLY A 308 -5.47 29.90 9.83
CA GLY A 308 -4.12 29.57 10.33
C GLY A 308 -3.13 30.70 10.13
N THR A 309 -1.86 30.45 10.46
CA THR A 309 -0.74 31.39 10.27
C THR A 309 -0.30 31.51 8.82
N ALA A 310 -0.40 30.41 8.06
CA ALA A 310 -0.14 30.34 6.63
C ALA A 310 -1.07 29.29 6.00
N ILE A 311 -1.31 29.43 4.69
CA ILE A 311 -2.22 28.52 3.96
C ILE A 311 -1.79 27.05 3.99
N TYR A 312 -0.51 26.79 4.19
CA TYR A 312 0.08 25.45 4.24
C TYR A 312 0.47 25.00 5.66
N ALA A 313 0.27 25.85 6.68
CA ALA A 313 0.61 25.49 8.06
C ALA A 313 -0.49 24.59 8.65
N PRO A 314 -0.18 23.37 9.09
CA PRO A 314 -1.19 22.47 9.66
C PRO A 314 -1.70 22.98 11.02
N VAL A 315 -3.00 22.77 11.28
CA VAL A 315 -3.66 23.20 12.52
C VAL A 315 -4.23 21.98 13.25
N PRO A 316 -3.71 21.62 14.45
CA PRO A 316 -4.12 20.44 15.21
C PRO A 316 -5.63 20.35 15.45
N GLU A 317 -6.29 21.48 15.74
CA GLU A 317 -7.75 21.54 15.99
C GLU A 317 -8.55 21.24 14.72
N GLY A 318 -8.02 21.58 13.53
CA GLY A 318 -8.62 21.22 12.23
C GLY A 318 -8.63 19.72 12.02
N GLN A 319 -7.49 19.10 12.27
CA GLN A 319 -7.30 17.65 12.20
C GLN A 319 -8.18 16.93 13.24
N ALA A 320 -8.16 17.37 14.50
CA ALA A 320 -8.99 16.81 15.57
C ALA A 320 -10.49 16.87 15.24
N ARG A 321 -10.98 17.92 14.55
CA ARG A 321 -12.37 17.99 14.09
C ARG A 321 -12.72 16.87 13.11
N ALA A 322 -11.81 16.55 12.18
CA ALA A 322 -12.02 15.45 11.24
C ALA A 322 -12.11 14.11 11.98
N LEU A 323 -11.21 13.86 12.93
CA LEU A 323 -11.21 12.65 13.74
C LEU A 323 -12.51 12.49 14.54
N LYS A 324 -12.90 13.52 15.30
CA LYS A 324 -14.12 13.49 16.13
C LYS A 324 -15.37 13.20 15.28
N ARG A 325 -15.49 13.83 14.11
CA ARG A 325 -16.62 13.58 13.19
C ARG A 325 -16.63 12.15 12.66
N ALA A 326 -15.46 11.55 12.40
CA ALA A 326 -15.39 10.17 11.95
C ALA A 326 -15.85 9.20 13.04
N TYR A 327 -15.41 9.38 14.28
CA TYR A 327 -15.82 8.54 15.41
C TYR A 327 -17.30 8.73 15.77
N ASP A 328 -17.82 9.95 15.71
CA ASP A 328 -19.26 10.24 15.88
C ASP A 328 -20.11 9.48 14.86
N GLN A 329 -19.70 9.45 13.58
CA GLN A 329 -20.39 8.67 12.55
C GLN A 329 -20.29 7.17 12.77
N ALA A 330 -19.15 6.70 13.27
CA ALA A 330 -18.91 5.28 13.51
C ALA A 330 -19.68 4.74 14.73
N GLY A 331 -20.07 5.61 15.67
CA GLY A 331 -20.78 5.25 16.89
C GLY A 331 -19.89 4.61 17.95
N TYR A 332 -18.59 4.90 17.94
CA TYR A 332 -17.60 4.49 18.95
C TYR A 332 -16.51 5.54 19.10
N GLY A 333 -15.82 5.54 20.23
CA GLY A 333 -14.74 6.48 20.53
C GLY A 333 -13.36 6.00 20.08
N PRO A 334 -12.33 6.85 20.29
CA PRO A 334 -10.94 6.59 19.92
C PRO A 334 -10.35 5.36 20.64
N GLU A 335 -10.83 5.03 21.86
CA GLU A 335 -10.43 3.85 22.62
C GLU A 335 -10.70 2.51 21.90
N ALA A 336 -11.51 2.55 20.85
CA ALA A 336 -11.82 1.39 20.05
C ALA A 336 -10.83 1.13 18.90
N ILE A 337 -9.84 2.00 18.68
CA ILE A 337 -8.91 1.90 17.56
C ILE A 337 -7.63 1.20 18.01
N ASP A 338 -7.23 0.16 17.26
CA ASP A 338 -6.02 -0.62 17.52
C ASP A 338 -4.86 -0.24 16.60
N LEU A 339 -5.16 0.29 15.38
CA LEU A 339 -4.18 0.69 14.37
C LEU A 339 -4.54 2.08 13.83
N MET A 340 -3.57 2.99 13.88
CA MET A 340 -3.65 4.32 13.30
C MET A 340 -2.63 4.44 12.16
N GLU A 341 -3.11 4.53 10.95
CA GLU A 341 -2.30 4.94 9.80
C GLU A 341 -2.36 6.47 9.70
N GLY A 342 -1.33 7.12 10.20
CA GLY A 342 -1.23 8.57 10.21
C GLY A 342 -0.99 9.17 8.83
N HIS A 343 -1.23 10.47 8.70
CA HIS A 343 -0.76 11.20 7.55
C HIS A 343 0.77 11.15 7.46
N GLY A 344 1.47 11.34 8.59
CA GLY A 344 2.87 10.97 8.82
C GLY A 344 3.80 11.28 7.66
N THR A 345 4.07 12.56 7.41
CA THR A 345 4.89 13.00 6.26
C THR A 345 6.39 12.94 6.52
N GLY A 346 6.81 12.75 7.77
CA GLY A 346 8.22 12.84 8.16
C GLY A 346 8.72 14.28 8.27
N THR A 347 7.85 15.30 8.12
CA THR A 347 8.21 16.70 8.36
C THR A 347 8.02 17.05 9.84
N LYS A 348 8.97 17.72 10.47
CA LYS A 348 8.90 18.07 11.90
C LYS A 348 7.62 18.80 12.26
N ALA A 349 7.21 19.79 11.47
CA ALA A 349 6.02 20.59 11.74
C ALA A 349 4.73 19.78 11.49
N GLY A 350 4.67 18.99 10.42
CA GLY A 350 3.52 18.16 10.08
C GLY A 350 3.28 17.07 11.09
N ASP A 351 4.30 16.28 11.41
CA ASP A 351 4.20 15.18 12.37
C ASP A 351 3.87 15.71 13.78
N LYS A 352 4.45 16.83 14.19
CA LYS A 352 4.10 17.47 15.46
C LYS A 352 2.63 17.88 15.51
N ALA A 353 2.14 18.59 14.48
CA ALA A 353 0.75 19.03 14.45
C ALA A 353 -0.23 17.86 14.43
N GLU A 354 0.12 16.76 13.76
CA GLU A 354 -0.69 15.54 13.76
C GLU A 354 -0.73 14.88 15.14
N LEU A 355 0.42 14.74 15.80
CA LEU A 355 0.49 14.20 17.17
C LEU A 355 -0.27 15.09 18.18
N ASP A 356 -0.18 16.41 18.05
CA ASP A 356 -0.97 17.36 18.86
C ASP A 356 -2.49 17.17 18.59
N GLY A 357 -2.88 17.01 17.32
CA GLY A 357 -4.26 16.74 16.91
C GLY A 357 -4.79 15.40 17.42
N LEU A 358 -3.97 14.35 17.38
CA LEU A 358 -4.27 13.06 17.96
C LEU A 358 -4.45 13.17 19.49
N HIS A 359 -3.60 13.92 20.16
CA HIS A 359 -3.70 14.15 21.61
C HIS A 359 -5.03 14.85 21.99
N LEU A 360 -5.51 15.80 21.19
CA LEU A 360 -6.82 16.45 21.42
C LEU A 360 -8.02 15.49 21.34
N VAL A 361 -7.83 14.29 20.82
CA VAL A 361 -8.89 13.29 20.64
C VAL A 361 -8.71 12.07 21.55
N PHE A 362 -7.49 11.63 21.72
CA PHE A 362 -7.12 10.43 22.47
C PHE A 362 -6.64 10.72 23.91
N GLY A 363 -6.27 11.97 24.20
CA GLY A 363 -5.61 12.33 25.46
C GLY A 363 -6.46 12.13 26.74
N ASP A 364 -7.81 12.07 26.59
CA ASP A 364 -8.72 11.80 27.69
C ASP A 364 -8.93 10.30 27.95
N VAL A 365 -8.32 9.42 27.15
CA VAL A 365 -8.46 7.97 27.31
C VAL A 365 -7.41 7.46 28.28
N GLU A 366 -7.85 7.04 29.47
CA GLU A 366 -6.98 6.43 30.46
C GLU A 366 -6.57 5.01 30.04
N SER A 367 -5.28 4.71 30.04
CA SER A 367 -4.73 3.38 29.83
C SER A 367 -3.42 3.19 30.59
N ASP A 368 -3.24 1.99 31.14
CA ASP A 368 -2.01 1.61 31.85
C ASP A 368 -0.84 1.37 30.88
N ASP A 369 -1.17 1.04 29.60
CA ASP A 369 -0.18 0.72 28.56
C ASP A 369 -0.62 1.26 27.18
N PRO A 370 0.30 1.67 26.30
CA PRO A 370 -0.02 1.98 24.91
C PRO A 370 -0.70 0.80 24.21
N TRP A 371 -1.79 1.09 23.50
CA TRP A 371 -2.55 0.03 22.84
C TRP A 371 -2.71 0.23 21.33
N CYS A 372 -2.60 1.46 20.84
CA CYS A 372 -2.83 1.81 19.45
C CYS A 372 -1.50 1.86 18.67
N ALA A 373 -1.34 0.96 17.72
CA ALA A 373 -0.20 0.97 16.80
C ALA A 373 -0.28 2.18 15.88
N LEU A 374 0.72 3.04 15.87
CA LEU A 374 0.84 4.18 14.95
C LEU A 374 1.84 3.84 13.84
N GLY A 375 1.57 4.31 12.63
CA GLY A 375 2.50 4.15 11.51
C GLY A 375 2.13 4.99 10.30
N SER A 376 3.01 4.97 9.29
CA SER A 376 2.76 5.57 7.98
C SER A 376 3.50 4.82 6.87
N VAL A 377 2.77 4.49 5.80
CA VAL A 377 3.32 3.83 4.60
C VAL A 377 4.33 4.70 3.86
N LYS A 378 4.30 6.01 4.10
CA LYS A 378 5.23 6.96 3.48
C LYS A 378 6.68 6.70 3.83
N SER A 379 6.95 6.04 4.96
CA SER A 379 8.30 5.59 5.31
C SER A 379 8.91 4.66 4.25
N GLN A 380 8.09 3.91 3.53
CA GLN A 380 8.54 2.92 2.56
C GLN A 380 8.49 3.43 1.11
N MET A 381 7.40 4.09 0.71
CA MET A 381 7.16 4.47 -0.68
C MET A 381 7.15 5.99 -0.95
N GLY A 382 7.39 6.79 0.08
CA GLY A 382 7.24 8.25 -0.03
C GLY A 382 5.79 8.71 -0.04
N HIS A 383 5.60 10.00 -0.26
CA HIS A 383 4.31 10.67 -0.24
C HIS A 383 3.71 10.73 -1.65
N SER A 384 2.77 9.86 -1.95
CA SER A 384 2.09 9.79 -3.26
C SER A 384 0.97 10.84 -3.44
N LYS A 385 1.11 11.98 -2.80
CA LYS A 385 0.28 13.20 -2.97
C LYS A 385 -1.22 12.89 -3.02
N ALA A 386 -1.89 13.05 -4.18
CA ALA A 386 -3.31 12.78 -4.33
C ALA A 386 -3.70 11.31 -4.07
N ALA A 387 -2.78 10.37 -4.29
CA ALA A 387 -2.99 8.95 -4.03
C ALA A 387 -2.62 8.52 -2.59
N ALA A 388 -2.09 9.42 -1.74
CA ALA A 388 -1.57 9.04 -0.42
C ALA A 388 -2.63 8.39 0.49
N GLY A 389 -3.84 8.93 0.53
CA GLY A 389 -4.94 8.33 1.30
C GLY A 389 -5.36 6.96 0.76
N ALA A 390 -5.28 6.75 -0.56
CA ALA A 390 -5.58 5.45 -1.18
C ALA A 390 -4.51 4.41 -0.83
N ALA A 391 -3.22 4.75 -0.85
CA ALA A 391 -2.14 3.88 -0.42
C ALA A 391 -2.30 3.45 1.05
N SER A 392 -2.58 4.42 1.93
CA SER A 392 -2.87 4.16 3.34
C SER A 392 -4.09 3.25 3.53
N LEU A 393 -5.16 3.45 2.75
CA LEU A 393 -6.35 2.59 2.80
C LEU A 393 -6.04 1.17 2.34
N VAL A 394 -5.34 0.98 1.22
CA VAL A 394 -4.96 -0.35 0.73
C VAL A 394 -4.10 -1.08 1.76
N LYS A 395 -3.15 -0.41 2.42
CA LYS A 395 -2.37 -0.96 3.54
C LYS A 395 -3.27 -1.39 4.69
N VAL A 396 -4.16 -0.52 5.17
CA VAL A 396 -5.01 -0.78 6.33
C VAL A 396 -6.04 -1.87 6.07
N VAL A 397 -6.64 -1.91 4.87
CA VAL A 397 -7.58 -2.97 4.48
C VAL A 397 -6.89 -4.34 4.46
N ASN A 398 -5.66 -4.41 3.93
CA ASN A 398 -4.85 -5.63 4.00
C ASN A 398 -4.50 -6.00 5.45
N ALA A 399 -4.14 -5.04 6.30
CA ALA A 399 -3.85 -5.28 7.72
C ALA A 399 -5.08 -5.88 8.45
N LEU A 400 -6.27 -5.35 8.21
CA LEU A 400 -7.53 -5.84 8.79
C LEU A 400 -7.89 -7.24 8.28
N SER A 401 -7.81 -7.48 6.98
CA SER A 401 -8.18 -8.77 6.40
C SER A 401 -7.18 -9.88 6.77
N ARG A 402 -5.90 -9.57 6.82
CA ARG A 402 -4.81 -10.50 7.18
C ARG A 402 -4.60 -10.60 8.69
N LYS A 403 -5.11 -9.62 9.48
CA LYS A 403 -4.99 -9.55 10.93
C LYS A 403 -3.54 -9.45 11.38
N ILE A 404 -2.82 -8.54 10.73
CA ILE A 404 -1.41 -8.23 10.95
C ILE A 404 -1.28 -6.72 11.15
N LEU A 405 -0.50 -6.31 12.16
CA LEU A 405 -0.06 -4.94 12.34
C LEU A 405 1.19 -4.73 11.48
N PRO A 406 1.12 -3.89 10.43
CA PRO A 406 2.25 -3.70 9.53
C PRO A 406 3.31 -2.78 10.12
N PRO A 407 4.58 -2.89 9.69
CA PRO A 407 5.65 -2.03 10.17
C PRO A 407 5.60 -0.61 9.58
N THR A 408 6.26 0.31 10.29
CA THR A 408 6.73 1.60 9.77
C THR A 408 8.23 1.51 9.65
N ALA A 409 8.74 1.57 8.43
CA ALA A 409 10.16 1.39 8.15
C ALA A 409 10.98 2.63 8.53
N LYS A 410 12.32 2.47 8.65
CA LYS A 410 13.32 3.55 8.80
C LYS A 410 13.17 4.40 10.08
N VAL A 411 12.46 3.93 11.07
CA VAL A 411 12.36 4.61 12.36
C VAL A 411 13.07 3.77 13.42
N GLU A 412 14.25 4.21 13.80
CA GLU A 412 15.03 3.62 14.88
C GLU A 412 14.60 4.17 16.25
N GLU A 413 14.28 5.47 16.30
CA GLU A 413 13.88 6.17 17.51
C GLU A 413 12.56 6.92 17.29
N PRO A 414 11.45 6.47 17.93
CA PRO A 414 10.19 7.19 17.91
C PRO A 414 10.30 8.59 18.54
N ALA A 415 9.51 9.53 18.05
CA ALA A 415 9.42 10.86 18.64
C ALA A 415 9.02 10.79 20.14
N ASP A 416 9.63 11.61 20.98
CA ASP A 416 9.42 11.58 22.43
C ASP A 416 7.95 11.76 22.81
N VAL A 417 7.20 12.59 22.07
CA VAL A 417 5.76 12.79 22.27
C VAL A 417 4.96 11.47 22.16
N ILE A 418 5.42 10.50 21.36
CA ILE A 418 4.77 9.18 21.26
C ILE A 418 5.06 8.37 22.51
N LYS A 419 6.31 8.38 22.98
CA LYS A 419 6.73 7.66 24.20
C LYS A 419 5.92 8.13 25.43
N ASP A 420 5.63 9.44 25.49
CA ASP A 420 4.91 10.07 26.59
C ASP A 420 3.38 10.01 26.43
N SER A 421 2.86 9.53 25.30
CA SER A 421 1.42 9.60 25.00
C SER A 421 0.54 8.69 25.85
N GLY A 422 1.08 7.58 26.37
CA GLY A 422 0.31 6.53 27.05
C GLY A 422 -0.70 5.77 26.18
N VAL A 423 -0.88 6.20 24.92
CA VAL A 423 -1.88 5.67 23.96
C VAL A 423 -1.23 4.97 22.79
N PHE A 424 -0.27 5.65 22.15
CA PHE A 424 0.35 5.21 20.92
C PHE A 424 1.70 4.54 21.15
N TYR A 425 1.99 3.57 20.33
CA TYR A 425 3.35 3.09 20.10
C TYR A 425 3.63 3.05 18.59
N LEU A 426 4.85 3.36 18.20
CA LEU A 426 5.23 3.22 16.80
C LEU A 426 5.51 1.76 16.49
N ASN A 427 4.76 1.18 15.53
CA ASN A 427 4.96 -0.21 15.15
C ASN A 427 6.03 -0.30 14.06
N THR A 428 7.20 -0.85 14.38
CA THR A 428 8.36 -0.93 13.48
C THR A 428 8.60 -2.32 12.90
N GLU A 429 7.84 -3.34 13.37
CA GLU A 429 7.93 -4.72 12.92
C GLU A 429 6.54 -5.27 12.62
N ALA A 430 6.46 -6.20 11.66
CA ALA A 430 5.21 -6.92 11.41
C ALA A 430 4.85 -7.80 12.61
N ARG A 431 3.58 -7.76 13.05
CA ARG A 431 3.11 -8.47 14.24
C ARG A 431 1.74 -9.08 14.04
N PRO A 432 1.44 -10.20 14.70
CA PRO A 432 0.08 -10.71 14.73
C PRO A 432 -0.85 -9.71 15.47
N TRP A 433 -1.95 -9.37 14.83
CA TRP A 433 -2.96 -8.51 15.44
C TRP A 433 -3.92 -9.34 16.29
N ILE A 434 -3.58 -9.52 17.55
CA ILE A 434 -4.35 -10.31 18.52
C ILE A 434 -5.53 -9.49 19.07
N THR A 435 -6.69 -10.11 19.25
CA THR A 435 -7.89 -9.46 19.79
C THR A 435 -8.47 -10.23 20.98
N THR A 436 -9.08 -9.50 21.92
CA THR A 436 -9.86 -10.09 23.01
C THR A 436 -11.25 -10.61 22.57
N LYS A 437 -11.58 -10.53 21.29
CA LYS A 437 -12.90 -10.89 20.72
C LYS A 437 -14.11 -10.15 21.30
N LYS A 438 -13.90 -9.13 22.10
CA LYS A 438 -15.01 -8.29 22.63
C LYS A 438 -15.60 -7.37 21.58
N ARG A 439 -14.83 -7.05 20.54
CA ARG A 439 -15.19 -6.25 19.38
C ARG A 439 -14.37 -6.64 18.16
N PRO A 440 -14.80 -6.28 16.93
CA PRO A 440 -13.96 -6.38 15.74
C PRO A 440 -12.68 -5.56 15.87
N ARG A 441 -11.60 -5.97 15.15
CA ARG A 441 -10.39 -5.15 14.99
C ARG A 441 -10.75 -3.86 14.26
N ARG A 442 -10.19 -2.74 14.69
CA ARG A 442 -10.50 -1.43 14.12
C ARG A 442 -9.23 -0.64 13.83
N ALA A 443 -9.26 0.03 12.70
CA ALA A 443 -8.19 0.89 12.26
C ALA A 443 -8.73 2.23 11.77
N SER A 444 -7.85 3.22 11.74
CA SER A 444 -8.15 4.53 11.16
C SER A 444 -7.06 4.99 10.21
N VAL A 445 -7.43 5.85 9.26
CA VAL A 445 -6.52 6.46 8.30
C VAL A 445 -6.74 7.97 8.29
N SER A 446 -5.65 8.73 8.42
CA SER A 446 -5.64 10.19 8.28
C SER A 446 -5.03 10.63 6.96
N SER A 447 -5.58 11.67 6.35
CA SER A 447 -4.96 12.35 5.23
C SER A 447 -5.26 13.85 5.30
N PHE A 448 -4.19 14.65 5.35
CA PHE A 448 -4.26 16.11 5.55
C PHE A 448 -3.58 16.80 4.38
N GLY A 449 -4.32 17.70 3.71
CA GLY A 449 -3.88 18.35 2.48
C GLY A 449 -3.38 19.78 2.69
N PHE A 450 -2.43 20.18 1.87
CA PHE A 450 -2.10 21.59 1.71
C PHE A 450 -3.38 22.40 1.42
N GLY A 451 -3.54 23.55 2.08
CA GLY A 451 -4.78 24.32 2.01
C GLY A 451 -5.75 24.04 3.15
N GLY A 452 -5.37 23.14 4.08
CA GLY A 452 -6.10 22.88 5.32
C GLY A 452 -7.30 21.95 5.17
N SER A 453 -7.31 21.08 4.17
CA SER A 453 -8.33 20.04 4.00
C SER A 453 -7.94 18.79 4.79
N ASN A 454 -8.69 18.47 5.85
CA ASN A 454 -8.42 17.35 6.73
C ASN A 454 -9.49 16.28 6.60
N TYR A 455 -9.09 15.03 6.40
CA TYR A 455 -10.00 13.89 6.37
C TYR A 455 -9.45 12.75 7.23
N HIS A 456 -10.40 12.06 7.90
CA HIS A 456 -10.13 10.90 8.72
C HIS A 456 -11.22 9.87 8.51
N VAL A 457 -10.84 8.62 8.30
CA VAL A 457 -11.75 7.50 8.10
C VAL A 457 -11.44 6.40 9.09
N THR A 458 -12.49 5.74 9.62
CA THR A 458 -12.35 4.60 10.52
C THR A 458 -13.02 3.37 9.92
N LEU A 459 -12.30 2.24 10.03
CA LEU A 459 -12.66 0.95 9.44
C LEU A 459 -12.66 -0.14 10.51
N GLU A 460 -13.40 -1.21 10.23
CA GLU A 460 -13.32 -2.43 11.03
C GLU A 460 -13.20 -3.68 10.16
N GLU A 461 -12.66 -4.77 10.73
CA GLU A 461 -12.65 -6.06 10.07
C GLU A 461 -14.08 -6.55 9.83
N TYR A 462 -14.30 -7.20 8.70
CA TYR A 462 -15.55 -7.91 8.46
C TYR A 462 -15.44 -9.35 8.95
N VAL A 463 -16.41 -9.79 9.77
CA VAL A 463 -16.41 -11.10 10.44
C VAL A 463 -17.54 -12.01 9.91
N GLY A 464 -18.15 -11.67 8.77
CA GLY A 464 -19.23 -12.41 8.15
C GLY A 464 -18.77 -13.59 7.28
N LYS A 465 -19.74 -14.24 6.64
CA LYS A 465 -19.50 -15.45 5.82
C LYS A 465 -18.66 -15.18 4.57
N THR A 466 -18.79 -13.98 4.00
CA THR A 466 -18.11 -13.55 2.77
C THR A 466 -16.83 -12.75 3.06
N ALA A 467 -16.23 -12.92 4.25
CA ALA A 467 -14.95 -12.31 4.57
C ALA A 467 -13.86 -12.77 3.62
N LEU A 468 -13.05 -11.83 3.13
CA LEU A 468 -11.89 -12.15 2.30
C LEU A 468 -11.01 -13.19 3.01
N ARG A 469 -10.61 -14.22 2.29
CA ARG A 469 -9.58 -15.18 2.70
C ARG A 469 -8.30 -14.85 1.94
N PRO A 470 -7.44 -13.98 2.51
CA PRO A 470 -6.25 -13.54 1.81
C PRO A 470 -5.28 -14.71 1.61
N TYR A 471 -4.52 -14.68 0.50
CA TYR A 471 -3.40 -15.58 0.31
C TYR A 471 -2.40 -15.43 1.45
N ARG A 472 -1.87 -16.56 1.92
CA ARG A 472 -0.83 -16.57 2.95
C ARG A 472 0.47 -16.03 2.37
N VAL A 473 1.18 -15.24 3.14
CA VAL A 473 2.55 -14.83 2.85
C VAL A 473 3.44 -15.54 3.86
N PHE A 474 4.34 -16.37 3.36
CA PHE A 474 5.30 -17.08 4.19
C PHE A 474 6.67 -16.40 4.08
N PRO A 475 7.50 -16.43 5.15
CA PRO A 475 8.88 -15.96 5.07
C PRO A 475 9.75 -16.86 4.17
N ALA A 476 9.34 -18.12 3.98
CA ALA A 476 9.96 -19.08 3.07
C ALA A 476 8.90 -20.01 2.51
N GLU A 477 9.14 -20.56 1.32
CA GLU A 477 8.23 -21.47 0.65
C GLU A 477 8.70 -22.93 0.80
N LEU A 478 7.76 -23.86 0.96
CA LEU A 478 8.03 -25.27 1.07
C LEU A 478 7.79 -25.97 -0.28
N PHE A 479 8.81 -26.59 -0.81
CA PHE A 479 8.74 -27.44 -2.01
C PHE A 479 8.74 -28.91 -1.59
N LEU A 480 7.82 -29.70 -2.15
CA LEU A 480 7.67 -31.13 -1.87
C LEU A 480 7.86 -31.95 -3.12
N PHE A 481 8.68 -32.99 -3.04
CA PHE A 481 9.00 -33.86 -4.18
C PHE A 481 8.80 -35.33 -3.81
N SER A 482 8.31 -36.11 -4.76
CA SER A 482 8.16 -37.55 -4.63
C SER A 482 8.44 -38.23 -5.97
N ALA A 483 9.04 -39.39 -5.95
CA ALA A 483 9.34 -40.20 -7.13
C ALA A 483 9.51 -41.70 -6.79
N ASP A 484 9.51 -42.54 -7.83
CA ASP A 484 9.69 -43.97 -7.69
C ASP A 484 11.17 -44.39 -7.54
N SER A 485 12.10 -43.50 -7.84
CA SER A 485 13.54 -43.75 -7.75
C SER A 485 14.34 -42.49 -7.35
N PRO A 486 15.57 -42.66 -6.80
CA PRO A 486 16.46 -41.55 -6.47
C PRO A 486 16.79 -40.65 -7.67
N ASP A 487 17.05 -41.26 -8.84
CA ASP A 487 17.41 -40.49 -10.05
C ASP A 487 16.22 -39.66 -10.56
N ALA A 488 15.01 -40.22 -10.52
CA ALA A 488 13.79 -39.51 -10.88
C ALA A 488 13.50 -38.35 -9.88
N LEU A 489 13.74 -38.60 -8.59
CA LEU A 489 13.61 -37.57 -7.56
C LEU A 489 14.59 -36.40 -7.79
N ALA A 490 15.86 -36.71 -8.03
CA ALA A 490 16.88 -35.70 -8.30
C ALA A 490 16.55 -34.87 -9.57
N ALA A 491 16.05 -35.52 -10.62
CA ALA A 491 15.64 -34.84 -11.85
C ALA A 491 14.41 -33.93 -11.61
N ALA A 492 13.42 -34.36 -10.81
CA ALA A 492 12.27 -33.56 -10.46
C ALA A 492 12.65 -32.29 -9.65
N ILE A 493 13.59 -32.45 -8.72
CA ILE A 493 14.12 -31.33 -7.91
C ILE A 493 14.82 -30.30 -8.81
N GLU A 494 15.72 -30.71 -9.71
CA GLU A 494 16.41 -29.81 -10.63
C GLU A 494 15.44 -29.08 -11.58
N ALA A 495 14.46 -29.80 -12.10
CA ALA A 495 13.46 -29.22 -13.01
C ALA A 495 12.61 -28.14 -12.34
N SER A 496 12.33 -28.28 -11.04
CA SER A 496 11.46 -27.34 -10.29
C SER A 496 12.05 -25.95 -10.13
N ALA A 497 13.37 -25.81 -10.17
CA ALA A 497 14.05 -24.50 -10.04
C ALA A 497 14.19 -23.77 -11.39
N SER A 498 13.86 -24.42 -12.51
CA SER A 498 14.03 -23.84 -13.85
C SER A 498 12.94 -22.82 -14.16
N GLY A 499 13.35 -21.57 -14.46
CA GLY A 499 12.44 -20.50 -14.85
C GLY A 499 11.63 -19.90 -13.70
N VAL A 500 11.98 -20.20 -12.45
CA VAL A 500 11.37 -19.61 -11.25
C VAL A 500 12.12 -18.33 -10.90
N ASP A 501 11.37 -17.27 -10.64
CA ASP A 501 11.84 -16.02 -10.05
C ASP A 501 11.14 -15.80 -8.69
N ASP A 502 11.54 -14.74 -7.96
CA ASP A 502 10.96 -14.47 -6.63
C ASP A 502 9.45 -14.17 -6.69
N ALA A 503 8.95 -13.65 -7.80
CA ALA A 503 7.53 -13.38 -7.97
C ALA A 503 6.71 -14.67 -8.14
N SER A 504 7.27 -15.68 -8.78
CA SER A 504 6.64 -16.98 -9.05
C SER A 504 6.94 -18.06 -8.00
N LEU A 505 7.82 -17.79 -7.02
CA LEU A 505 8.32 -18.76 -6.05
C LEU A 505 7.19 -19.49 -5.30
N ALA A 506 6.22 -18.73 -4.75
CA ALA A 506 5.08 -19.28 -4.01
C ALA A 506 4.17 -20.13 -4.90
N HIS A 507 3.98 -19.73 -6.16
CA HIS A 507 3.20 -20.50 -7.13
C HIS A 507 3.92 -21.81 -7.48
N ALA A 508 5.22 -21.77 -7.76
CA ALA A 508 6.03 -22.95 -8.03
C ALA A 508 6.00 -23.95 -6.86
N ALA A 509 6.14 -23.47 -5.62
CA ALA A 509 5.99 -24.30 -4.41
C ALA A 509 4.63 -24.98 -4.37
N SER A 510 3.54 -24.23 -4.57
CA SER A 510 2.16 -24.76 -4.59
C SER A 510 1.97 -25.87 -5.63
N GLN A 511 2.58 -25.75 -6.80
CA GLN A 511 2.52 -26.80 -7.83
C GLN A 511 3.17 -28.11 -7.36
N THR A 512 4.28 -28.05 -6.62
CA THR A 512 4.93 -29.25 -6.08
C THR A 512 4.06 -29.97 -5.04
N HIS A 513 3.25 -29.23 -4.26
CA HIS A 513 2.34 -29.83 -3.29
C HIS A 513 1.24 -30.65 -3.96
N ALA A 514 0.73 -30.20 -5.10
CA ALA A 514 -0.35 -30.88 -5.82
C ALA A 514 0.10 -32.27 -6.38
N GLY A 515 1.39 -32.42 -6.69
CA GLY A 515 1.97 -33.67 -7.21
C GLY A 515 2.62 -34.55 -6.15
N PHE A 516 2.62 -34.17 -4.88
CA PHE A 516 3.33 -34.90 -3.83
C PHE A 516 2.61 -36.15 -3.35
N GLU A 517 3.28 -37.30 -3.46
CA GLU A 517 2.81 -38.61 -2.96
C GLU A 517 3.58 -39.02 -1.71
N ALA A 518 2.93 -38.91 -0.54
CA ALA A 518 3.56 -39.17 0.75
C ALA A 518 4.04 -40.63 0.92
N LYS A 519 3.49 -41.58 0.13
CA LYS A 519 3.85 -42.99 0.16
C LYS A 519 4.90 -43.40 -0.87
N ALA A 520 5.34 -42.49 -1.72
CA ALA A 520 6.40 -42.78 -2.70
C ALA A 520 7.70 -43.24 -2.00
N PRO A 521 8.48 -44.13 -2.60
CA PRO A 521 9.71 -44.65 -1.99
C PRO A 521 10.78 -43.58 -1.84
N ALA A 522 10.87 -42.63 -2.77
CA ALA A 522 11.81 -41.50 -2.71
C ALA A 522 11.07 -40.18 -2.52
N ARG A 523 11.39 -39.43 -1.49
CA ARG A 523 10.73 -38.18 -1.13
C ARG A 523 11.75 -37.13 -0.70
N ALA A 524 11.47 -35.88 -1.03
CA ALA A 524 12.29 -34.75 -0.57
C ALA A 524 11.44 -33.53 -0.26
N ALA A 525 11.99 -32.64 0.54
CA ALA A 525 11.47 -31.32 0.81
C ALA A 525 12.59 -30.28 0.80
N ILE A 526 12.31 -29.11 0.24
CA ILE A 526 13.20 -27.94 0.25
C ILE A 526 12.39 -26.77 0.82
N ILE A 527 12.99 -26.01 1.75
CA ILE A 527 12.48 -24.73 2.21
C ILE A 527 13.36 -23.65 1.58
N ALA A 528 12.77 -22.74 0.81
CA ALA A 528 13.50 -21.70 0.09
C ALA A 528 12.91 -20.30 0.34
N GLU A 529 13.77 -19.30 0.58
CA GLU A 529 13.37 -17.92 0.79
C GLU A 529 13.32 -17.12 -0.53
N THR A 530 14.21 -17.45 -1.48
CA THR A 530 14.32 -16.81 -2.79
C THR A 530 14.47 -17.84 -3.90
N ALA A 531 14.32 -17.42 -5.14
CA ALA A 531 14.55 -18.26 -6.32
C ALA A 531 16.01 -18.73 -6.42
N ASP A 532 16.97 -17.87 -6.11
CA ASP A 532 18.40 -18.23 -6.08
C ASP A 532 18.70 -19.25 -4.98
N ASP A 533 18.08 -19.10 -3.80
CA ASP A 533 18.18 -20.06 -2.70
C ASP A 533 17.59 -21.42 -3.09
N LEU A 534 16.42 -21.42 -3.75
CA LEU A 534 15.81 -22.65 -4.29
C LEU A 534 16.77 -23.34 -5.26
N LYS A 535 17.36 -22.60 -6.20
CA LYS A 535 18.26 -23.15 -7.20
C LYS A 535 19.49 -23.79 -6.56
N ALA A 536 20.16 -23.06 -5.66
CA ALA A 536 21.36 -23.55 -4.96
C ALA A 536 21.06 -24.82 -4.14
N LYS A 537 19.94 -24.83 -3.41
CA LYS A 537 19.49 -25.98 -2.61
C LYS A 537 19.11 -27.17 -3.48
N SER A 538 18.43 -26.92 -4.61
CA SER A 538 18.04 -27.96 -5.58
C SER A 538 19.23 -28.67 -6.20
N GLU A 539 20.24 -27.92 -6.69
CA GLU A 539 21.46 -28.47 -7.25
C GLU A 539 22.23 -29.30 -6.20
N SER A 540 22.36 -28.79 -4.98
CA SER A 540 23.07 -29.46 -3.89
C SER A 540 22.34 -30.76 -3.47
N LEU A 541 21.02 -30.71 -3.27
CA LEU A 541 20.24 -31.87 -2.84
C LEU A 541 20.17 -32.96 -3.90
N ALA A 542 19.99 -32.58 -5.17
CA ALA A 542 19.98 -33.55 -6.29
C ALA A 542 21.33 -34.27 -6.43
N SER A 543 22.45 -33.56 -6.27
CA SER A 543 23.79 -34.16 -6.26
C SER A 543 23.99 -35.17 -5.13
N GLN A 544 23.53 -34.83 -3.90
CA GLN A 544 23.62 -35.71 -2.73
C GLN A 544 22.76 -36.96 -2.90
N ILE A 545 21.53 -36.82 -3.46
CA ILE A 545 20.65 -37.97 -3.74
C ILE A 545 21.32 -38.94 -4.71
N ARG A 546 21.94 -38.44 -5.81
CA ARG A 546 22.65 -39.29 -6.77
C ARG A 546 23.89 -39.98 -6.18
N ALA A 547 24.55 -39.33 -5.23
CA ALA A 547 25.69 -39.88 -4.52
C ALA A 547 25.30 -40.91 -3.45
N GLY A 548 24.00 -41.09 -3.19
CA GLY A 548 23.50 -41.96 -2.11
C GLY A 548 23.75 -41.39 -0.71
N GLU A 549 24.09 -40.12 -0.62
CA GLU A 549 24.35 -39.42 0.63
C GLU A 549 23.06 -38.84 1.22
N VAL A 550 22.10 -39.73 1.51
CA VAL A 550 20.76 -39.30 1.96
C VAL A 550 20.60 -39.63 3.45
N GLY A 551 20.17 -38.67 4.20
CA GLY A 551 19.83 -38.80 5.59
C GLY A 551 19.12 -37.57 6.12
N ILE A 552 18.25 -37.73 7.11
CA ILE A 552 17.70 -36.59 7.84
C ILE A 552 18.87 -35.91 8.52
N ARG A 553 19.28 -34.75 8.02
CA ARG A 553 20.20 -33.86 8.71
C ARG A 553 19.38 -32.79 9.45
N PRO A 554 18.91 -33.08 10.68
CA PRO A 554 18.23 -32.08 11.47
C PRO A 554 19.28 -31.00 11.82
N PHE A 555 18.95 -29.76 11.70
CA PHE A 555 19.66 -28.55 12.19
C PHE A 555 20.59 -27.76 11.26
N LYS A 556 20.84 -28.18 9.99
CA LYS A 556 21.66 -27.33 9.11
C LYS A 556 21.16 -27.19 7.67
N ALA A 557 20.10 -27.84 7.30
CA ALA A 557 19.67 -27.76 5.91
C ALA A 557 18.15 -27.64 5.88
N ASP A 558 17.69 -26.59 5.26
CA ASP A 558 16.32 -26.44 4.80
C ASP A 558 15.98 -27.46 3.68
N CYS A 559 16.72 -28.57 3.63
CA CYS A 559 16.62 -29.65 2.66
C CYS A 559 16.51 -30.99 3.38
N PHE A 560 15.54 -31.80 2.98
CA PHE A 560 15.27 -33.10 3.55
C PHE A 560 15.07 -34.10 2.41
N ALA A 561 15.64 -35.31 2.52
CA ALA A 561 15.35 -36.40 1.62
C ALA A 561 15.30 -37.71 2.35
N SER A 562 14.44 -38.63 1.90
CA SER A 562 14.34 -40.01 2.37
C SER A 562 14.13 -40.95 1.20
N LEU A 563 14.92 -42.02 1.16
CA LEU A 563 14.84 -43.10 0.20
C LEU A 563 14.27 -44.38 0.85
N ASP A 564 13.84 -44.28 2.10
CA ASP A 564 13.24 -45.39 2.86
C ASP A 564 11.72 -45.35 2.75
N ALA A 565 11.10 -46.53 2.93
CA ALA A 565 9.65 -46.59 3.02
C ALA A 565 9.11 -45.70 4.15
N PRO A 566 7.91 -45.10 3.99
CA PRO A 566 7.28 -44.31 5.05
C PRO A 566 7.11 -45.16 6.32
N VAL A 567 7.39 -44.55 7.47
CA VAL A 567 7.16 -45.22 8.77
C VAL A 567 5.67 -45.18 9.08
N ASP A 568 5.08 -46.33 9.31
CA ASP A 568 3.72 -46.45 9.83
C ASP A 568 3.70 -46.10 11.32
N GLY A 569 2.82 -45.19 11.72
CA GLY A 569 2.72 -44.79 13.12
C GLY A 569 1.82 -43.56 13.33
N LYS A 570 1.77 -43.13 14.60
CA LYS A 570 1.09 -41.89 15.00
C LYS A 570 2.10 -40.76 15.11
N ILE A 571 1.67 -39.57 14.79
CA ILE A 571 2.46 -38.34 15.02
C ILE A 571 2.34 -37.98 16.50
N ALA A 572 3.48 -37.77 17.17
CA ALA A 572 3.55 -37.22 18.52
C ALA A 572 4.07 -35.77 18.46
N PHE A 573 3.31 -34.85 19.02
CA PHE A 573 3.76 -33.46 19.21
C PHE A 573 4.44 -33.36 20.57
N MET A 574 5.66 -32.85 20.57
CA MET A 574 6.43 -32.56 21.77
C MET A 574 6.50 -31.06 22.00
N PHE A 575 6.15 -30.61 23.20
CA PHE A 575 6.24 -29.22 23.62
C PHE A 575 7.42 -29.03 24.55
N SER A 576 8.21 -27.99 24.30
CA SER A 576 9.33 -27.65 25.17
C SER A 576 8.84 -27.20 26.55
N GLY A 577 9.66 -27.40 27.58
CA GLY A 577 9.33 -27.05 28.94
C GLY A 577 9.56 -25.56 29.25
N GLN A 578 9.33 -25.20 30.53
CA GLN A 578 9.56 -23.85 31.03
C GLN A 578 11.03 -23.43 30.80
N GLY A 579 11.25 -22.20 30.36
CA GLY A 579 12.57 -21.65 30.03
C GLY A 579 12.89 -21.67 28.53
N SER A 580 12.01 -22.20 27.68
CA SER A 580 12.18 -22.25 26.22
C SER A 580 11.51 -21.08 25.50
N GLN A 581 10.78 -20.22 26.22
CA GLN A 581 10.09 -19.06 25.66
C GLN A 581 11.08 -17.96 25.27
N TYR A 582 10.76 -17.28 24.17
CA TYR A 582 11.46 -16.07 23.70
C TYR A 582 10.46 -15.08 23.12
N VAL A 583 10.84 -13.81 23.06
CA VAL A 583 10.03 -12.75 22.45
C VAL A 583 9.79 -13.06 20.99
N GLY A 584 8.56 -12.91 20.50
CA GLY A 584 8.18 -13.24 19.12
C GLY A 584 7.92 -14.73 18.86
N MET A 585 8.06 -15.61 19.86
CA MET A 585 7.82 -17.04 19.71
C MET A 585 6.41 -17.31 19.17
N GLY A 586 6.32 -17.92 17.97
CA GLY A 586 5.07 -18.23 17.30
C GLY A 586 4.43 -17.04 16.58
N SER A 587 5.11 -15.90 16.44
CA SER A 587 4.64 -14.73 15.72
C SER A 587 4.32 -15.06 14.27
N ASP A 588 5.26 -15.68 13.54
CA ASP A 588 5.11 -16.05 12.14
C ASP A 588 3.97 -17.06 11.95
N LEU A 589 3.86 -18.03 12.86
CA LEU A 589 2.74 -18.98 12.84
C LEU A 589 1.40 -18.26 13.04
N ALA A 590 1.32 -17.30 13.96
CA ALA A 590 0.10 -16.54 14.22
C ALA A 590 -0.27 -15.59 13.07
N MET A 591 0.71 -15.07 12.34
CA MET A 591 0.49 -14.27 11.14
C MET A 591 0.08 -15.13 9.94
N ALA A 592 0.72 -16.27 9.73
CA ALA A 592 0.48 -17.14 8.58
C ALA A 592 -0.76 -18.04 8.74
N PHE A 593 -1.05 -18.52 9.95
CA PHE A 593 -2.09 -19.52 10.19
C PHE A 593 -3.21 -18.98 11.08
N PRO A 594 -4.45 -18.86 10.56
CA PRO A 594 -5.62 -18.44 11.35
C PRO A 594 -5.86 -19.29 12.60
N GLU A 595 -5.56 -20.59 12.51
CA GLU A 595 -5.70 -21.54 13.60
C GLU A 595 -4.74 -21.22 14.75
N ALA A 596 -3.47 -20.94 14.44
CA ALA A 596 -2.48 -20.55 15.44
C ALA A 596 -2.86 -19.20 16.08
N ARG A 597 -3.26 -18.21 15.28
CA ARG A 597 -3.73 -16.91 15.79
C ARG A 597 -4.96 -17.06 16.68
N ALA A 598 -5.90 -17.95 16.34
CA ALA A 598 -7.10 -18.18 17.15
C ALA A 598 -6.77 -18.65 18.57
N VAL A 599 -5.67 -19.37 18.77
CA VAL A 599 -5.17 -19.77 20.11
C VAL A 599 -4.73 -18.53 20.89
N TRP A 600 -4.02 -17.60 20.28
CA TRP A 600 -3.61 -16.33 20.91
C TRP A 600 -4.82 -15.44 21.22
N ASP A 601 -5.79 -15.31 20.31
CA ASP A 601 -7.05 -14.60 20.56
C ASP A 601 -7.82 -15.21 21.73
N GLN A 602 -7.82 -16.54 21.85
CA GLN A 602 -8.43 -17.25 22.98
C GLN A 602 -7.68 -16.96 24.28
N ALA A 603 -6.35 -17.02 24.28
CA ALA A 603 -5.53 -16.71 25.43
C ALA A 603 -5.72 -15.25 25.92
N ALA A 604 -5.78 -14.30 24.98
CA ALA A 604 -6.03 -12.89 25.29
C ALA A 604 -7.44 -12.65 25.88
N SER A 605 -8.41 -13.48 25.51
CA SER A 605 -9.80 -13.40 25.97
C SER A 605 -10.05 -14.12 27.31
N HIS A 606 -9.15 -15.01 27.73
CA HIS A 606 -9.34 -15.85 28.91
C HIS A 606 -9.13 -15.08 30.22
N LYS A 607 -9.95 -15.33 31.25
CA LYS A 607 -9.96 -14.57 32.52
C LYS A 607 -8.61 -14.48 33.26
N ARG A 608 -7.77 -15.53 33.16
CA ARG A 608 -6.45 -15.55 33.83
C ARG A 608 -5.36 -15.01 32.91
N THR A 609 -5.24 -15.56 31.71
CA THR A 609 -4.16 -15.22 30.76
C THR A 609 -4.36 -13.85 30.12
N GLY A 610 -5.62 -13.41 29.93
CA GLY A 610 -5.94 -12.07 29.44
C GLY A 610 -5.56 -10.96 30.40
N LYS A 611 -5.57 -11.23 31.74
CA LYS A 611 -5.05 -10.27 32.72
C LYS A 611 -3.52 -10.10 32.65
N LEU A 612 -2.82 -11.15 32.27
CA LEU A 612 -1.35 -11.13 32.10
C LEU A 612 -0.94 -10.53 30.76
N ARG A 613 -1.88 -10.28 29.85
CA ARG A 613 -1.62 -9.76 28.50
C ARG A 613 -0.47 -10.52 27.83
N LEU A 614 -0.59 -11.86 27.76
CA LEU A 614 0.41 -12.74 27.16
C LEU A 614 0.74 -12.35 25.71
N ASP A 615 -0.23 -11.81 24.99
CA ASP A 615 -0.02 -11.26 23.65
C ASP A 615 0.98 -10.10 23.64
N LYS A 616 0.89 -9.18 24.61
CA LYS A 616 1.82 -8.06 24.73
C LYS A 616 3.21 -8.51 25.21
N LEU A 617 3.25 -9.49 26.11
CA LEU A 617 4.53 -10.06 26.60
C LEU A 617 5.25 -10.87 25.51
N SER A 618 4.49 -11.56 24.65
CA SER A 618 5.06 -12.38 23.58
C SER A 618 5.40 -11.57 22.32
N PHE A 619 4.66 -10.51 22.08
CA PHE A 619 4.82 -9.64 20.91
C PHE A 619 4.92 -8.17 21.34
N PRO A 620 5.93 -7.79 22.14
CA PRO A 620 6.07 -6.42 22.60
C PRO A 620 6.35 -5.47 21.42
N PRO A 621 5.93 -4.22 21.51
CA PRO A 621 6.39 -3.18 20.61
C PRO A 621 7.90 -3.03 20.65
N ALA A 622 8.60 -2.99 19.52
CA ALA A 622 10.05 -2.90 19.45
C ALA A 622 10.65 -1.73 20.26
N ALA A 623 9.87 -0.65 20.46
CA ALA A 623 10.26 0.50 21.28
C ALA A 623 10.30 0.23 22.81
N PHE A 624 9.84 -0.93 23.29
CA PHE A 624 9.79 -1.28 24.71
C PHE A 624 10.89 -2.25 25.14
N ASP A 625 11.72 -2.76 24.23
CA ASP A 625 12.85 -3.65 24.55
C ASP A 625 14.02 -2.92 25.26
N GLN A 626 13.88 -1.63 25.58
CA GLN A 626 14.92 -0.81 26.23
C GLN A 626 14.57 -0.39 27.67
N VAL A 627 13.64 -1.07 28.34
CA VAL A 627 13.38 -0.84 29.77
C VAL A 627 13.75 -2.06 30.57
#